data_9da9ebddd4a54cccc0112ef1d85538e7
#
_entry.id   9da9ebddd4a54cccc0112ef1d85538e7
#
_cell.length_a   1.000
_cell.length_b   1.000
_cell.length_c   1.000
_cell.angle_alpha   90.00
_cell.angle_beta   90.00
_cell.angle_gamma   90.00
#
_symmetry.space_group_name_H-M   'P 1'
#
loop_
_entity.id
_entity.type
_entity.pdbx_description
1 polymer ?
#
loop_
_entity_poly.entity_id
_entity_poly.type
_entity_poly.pdbx_seq_one_letter_code
_entity_poly.pdbx_strand_id
1 'polypeptide(L)'
;LLMGGGIGVTPMIAMAHRLHALGAAFALHYSVPSRAAAGYLADLAQAPWSDRVHLHVSAEGSRADLDAIMASRRPGHHVYTCGPERYMSAVMAAAERAGYPEEARHLEYFSLPEEPDYVNHPFTLRLARSGREVSVSAEEAATDALAAAGIHVDVKCADGLCGVCRCGLVSGAVEHRDFVLSAAGRATSLILCRSRAAEPDGVLEIDL
;
A
#
# COMPACT_ATOMS: atom_id res chain seq x y z
N LEU A 1 8.73 -10.81 -7.38
CA LEU A 1 9.87 -10.40 -6.54
C LEU A 1 9.35 -9.94 -5.18
N LEU A 2 10.04 -10.36 -4.10
CA LEU A 2 9.78 -9.94 -2.73
C LEU A 2 10.98 -9.12 -2.25
N MET A 3 10.77 -7.84 -1.94
CA MET A 3 11.84 -6.88 -1.66
C MET A 3 11.69 -6.36 -0.23
N GLY A 4 12.45 -6.91 0.73
CA GLY A 4 12.39 -6.55 2.16
C GLY A 4 13.54 -5.65 2.59
N GLY A 5 13.24 -4.52 3.24
CA GLY A 5 14.23 -3.63 3.85
C GLY A 5 14.15 -3.64 5.38
N GLY A 6 15.20 -4.08 6.08
CA GLY A 6 15.20 -4.17 7.54
C GLY A 6 14.03 -5.02 8.06
N ILE A 7 13.23 -4.47 9.00
CA ILE A 7 12.05 -5.18 9.57
C ILE A 7 10.98 -5.47 8.51
N GLY A 8 10.95 -4.74 7.40
CA GLY A 8 10.03 -4.99 6.27
C GLY A 8 10.23 -6.33 5.56
N VAL A 9 11.19 -7.12 6.00
CA VAL A 9 11.30 -8.53 5.55
C VAL A 9 10.16 -9.40 6.08
N THR A 10 9.50 -9.04 7.17
CA THR A 10 8.48 -9.88 7.82
C THR A 10 7.28 -10.22 6.94
N PRO A 11 6.62 -9.27 6.25
CA PRO A 11 5.57 -9.62 5.30
C PRO A 11 6.10 -10.41 4.10
N MET A 12 7.34 -10.14 3.69
CA MET A 12 7.98 -10.89 2.59
C MET A 12 8.18 -12.35 2.96
N ILE A 13 8.56 -12.65 4.21
CA ILE A 13 8.65 -14.04 4.74
C ILE A 13 7.29 -14.73 4.69
N ALA A 14 6.23 -14.06 5.15
CA ALA A 14 4.87 -14.61 5.10
C ALA A 14 4.42 -14.92 3.66
N MET A 15 4.66 -13.99 2.74
CA MET A 15 4.39 -14.19 1.31
C MET A 15 5.23 -15.33 0.71
N ALA A 16 6.52 -15.44 1.08
CA ALA A 16 7.40 -16.50 0.60
C ALA A 16 6.91 -17.89 1.02
N HIS A 17 6.49 -18.06 2.28
CA HIS A 17 5.86 -19.30 2.75
C HIS A 17 4.61 -19.64 1.93
N ARG A 18 3.74 -18.65 1.69
CA ARG A 18 2.52 -18.87 0.90
C ARG A 18 2.82 -19.25 -0.54
N LEU A 19 3.75 -18.52 -1.18
CA LEU A 19 4.16 -18.80 -2.56
C LEU A 19 4.82 -20.17 -2.70
N HIS A 20 5.66 -20.55 -1.74
CA HIS A 20 6.25 -21.89 -1.69
C HIS A 20 5.21 -22.99 -1.59
N ALA A 21 4.23 -22.84 -0.69
CA ALA A 21 3.14 -23.79 -0.53
C ALA A 21 2.25 -23.92 -1.78
N LEU A 22 2.17 -22.87 -2.60
CA LEU A 22 1.47 -22.86 -3.88
C LEU A 22 2.33 -23.36 -5.05
N GLY A 23 3.59 -23.71 -4.83
CA GLY A 23 4.53 -24.08 -5.91
C GLY A 23 4.86 -22.91 -6.84
N ALA A 24 4.59 -21.66 -6.45
CA ALA A 24 4.85 -20.50 -7.28
C ALA A 24 6.33 -20.10 -7.27
N ALA A 25 6.78 -19.53 -8.40
CA ALA A 25 8.14 -19.00 -8.50
C ALA A 25 8.24 -17.64 -7.81
N PHE A 26 9.29 -17.45 -6.99
CA PHE A 26 9.61 -16.17 -6.37
C PHE A 26 11.11 -16.07 -6.06
N ALA A 27 11.60 -14.87 -5.86
CA ALA A 27 12.89 -14.56 -5.22
C ALA A 27 12.65 -13.53 -4.12
N LEU A 28 13.33 -13.70 -2.98
CA LEU A 28 13.29 -12.79 -1.85
C LEU A 28 14.66 -12.08 -1.75
N HIS A 29 14.67 -10.76 -1.92
CA HIS A 29 15.82 -9.90 -1.71
C HIS A 29 15.66 -9.18 -0.38
N TYR A 30 16.59 -9.44 0.53
CA TYR A 30 16.61 -8.86 1.87
C TYR A 30 17.77 -7.87 2.01
N SER A 31 17.47 -6.60 2.19
CA SER A 31 18.45 -5.51 2.28
C SER A 31 18.54 -4.99 3.70
N VAL A 32 19.77 -4.94 4.23
CA VAL A 32 20.08 -4.48 5.60
C VAL A 32 21.36 -3.63 5.62
N PRO A 33 21.49 -2.70 6.60
CA PRO A 33 22.72 -1.94 6.76
C PRO A 33 23.89 -2.81 7.22
N SER A 34 23.67 -3.78 8.12
CA SER A 34 24.66 -4.71 8.65
C SER A 34 24.00 -6.03 9.04
N ARG A 35 24.81 -7.11 9.22
CA ARG A 35 24.29 -8.39 9.72
C ARG A 35 23.69 -8.29 11.12
N ALA A 36 24.23 -7.43 11.98
CA ALA A 36 23.68 -7.22 13.31
C ALA A 36 22.27 -6.58 13.30
N ALA A 37 21.94 -5.85 12.24
CA ALA A 37 20.62 -5.27 12.03
C ALA A 37 19.67 -6.21 11.25
N ALA A 38 20.14 -7.39 10.83
CA ALA A 38 19.34 -8.35 10.10
C ALA A 38 18.61 -9.31 11.05
N GLY A 39 17.32 -9.10 11.23
CA GLY A 39 16.46 -10.09 11.89
C GLY A 39 16.23 -11.32 11.01
N TYR A 40 15.80 -12.41 11.65
CA TYR A 40 15.32 -13.64 10.96
C TYR A 40 16.36 -14.36 10.09
N LEU A 41 17.66 -14.08 10.19
CA LEU A 41 18.67 -14.76 9.36
C LEU A 41 18.69 -16.27 9.57
N ALA A 42 18.53 -16.72 10.82
CA ALA A 42 18.48 -18.15 11.13
C ALA A 42 17.23 -18.81 10.53
N ASP A 43 16.09 -18.15 10.65
CA ASP A 43 14.81 -18.63 10.09
C ASP A 43 14.87 -18.70 8.56
N LEU A 44 15.43 -17.67 7.93
CA LEU A 44 15.60 -17.63 6.47
C LEU A 44 16.55 -18.72 5.97
N ALA A 45 17.62 -19.01 6.72
CA ALA A 45 18.58 -20.07 6.37
C ALA A 45 17.99 -21.49 6.51
N GLN A 46 17.00 -21.67 7.40
CA GLN A 46 16.32 -22.95 7.65
C GLN A 46 15.03 -23.10 6.82
N ALA A 47 14.58 -22.06 6.15
CA ALA A 47 13.37 -22.10 5.33
C ALA A 47 13.50 -23.10 4.17
N PRO A 48 12.45 -23.84 3.80
CA PRO A 48 12.49 -24.79 2.68
C PRO A 48 12.71 -24.13 1.31
N TRP A 49 12.75 -22.82 1.27
CA TRP A 49 13.01 -21.96 0.12
C TRP A 49 14.23 -21.03 0.34
N SER A 50 15.14 -21.41 1.22
CA SER A 50 16.35 -20.64 1.54
C SER A 50 17.25 -20.38 0.33
N ASP A 51 17.23 -21.25 -0.68
CA ASP A 51 17.89 -21.11 -1.97
C ASP A 51 17.38 -19.91 -2.82
N ARG A 52 16.20 -19.39 -2.48
CA ARG A 52 15.57 -18.23 -3.14
C ARG A 52 15.82 -16.90 -2.41
N VAL A 53 16.62 -16.91 -1.34
CA VAL A 53 16.93 -15.74 -0.52
C VAL A 53 18.26 -15.11 -0.96
N HIS A 54 18.20 -13.82 -1.29
CA HIS A 54 19.34 -13.00 -1.64
C HIS A 54 19.54 -11.93 -0.57
N LEU A 55 20.55 -12.11 0.29
CA LEU A 55 20.89 -11.16 1.35
C LEU A 55 21.82 -10.08 0.82
N HIS A 56 21.47 -8.82 1.05
CA HIS A 56 22.25 -7.65 0.69
C HIS A 56 22.62 -6.86 1.95
N VAL A 57 23.94 -6.80 2.26
CA VAL A 57 24.47 -6.16 3.46
C VAL A 57 25.35 -4.98 3.06
N SER A 58 24.84 -3.76 3.28
CA SER A 58 25.53 -2.54 2.81
C SER A 58 26.91 -2.36 3.40
N ALA A 59 27.11 -2.70 4.68
CA ALA A 59 28.43 -2.64 5.36
C ALA A 59 29.47 -3.61 4.77
N GLU A 60 29.03 -4.64 4.04
CA GLU A 60 29.88 -5.63 3.38
C GLU A 60 30.06 -5.34 1.89
N GLY A 61 29.62 -4.16 1.43
CA GLY A 61 29.67 -3.78 0.01
C GLY A 61 28.64 -4.49 -0.88
N SER A 62 27.78 -5.33 -0.30
CA SER A 62 26.73 -6.06 -1.01
C SER A 62 25.41 -5.27 -0.98
N ARG A 63 25.26 -4.31 -1.88
CA ARG A 63 24.00 -3.62 -2.08
C ARG A 63 23.20 -4.26 -3.19
N ALA A 64 21.87 -4.28 -3.05
CA ALA A 64 20.99 -4.73 -4.12
C ALA A 64 21.10 -3.79 -5.33
N ASP A 65 21.48 -4.33 -6.47
CA ASP A 65 21.35 -3.65 -7.75
C ASP A 65 19.90 -3.79 -8.22
N LEU A 66 19.10 -2.78 -7.90
CA LEU A 66 17.65 -2.81 -8.16
C LEU A 66 17.34 -2.89 -9.66
N ASP A 67 18.10 -2.20 -10.51
CA ASP A 67 17.86 -2.22 -11.94
C ASP A 67 18.20 -3.61 -12.54
N ALA A 68 19.29 -4.24 -12.11
CA ALA A 68 19.63 -5.61 -12.52
C ALA A 68 18.60 -6.64 -12.03
N ILE A 69 18.10 -6.50 -10.79
CA ILE A 69 17.04 -7.38 -10.25
C ILE A 69 15.76 -7.24 -11.06
N MET A 70 15.33 -6.01 -11.36
CA MET A 70 14.11 -5.73 -12.09
C MET A 70 14.20 -6.11 -13.57
N ALA A 71 15.40 -6.15 -14.16
CA ALA A 71 15.61 -6.57 -15.55
C ALA A 71 15.18 -8.03 -15.82
N SER A 72 15.05 -8.85 -14.75
CA SER A 72 14.54 -10.24 -14.85
C SER A 72 13.03 -10.33 -15.11
N ARG A 73 12.33 -9.20 -15.28
CA ARG A 73 10.89 -9.11 -15.48
C ARG A 73 10.40 -9.97 -16.65
N ARG A 74 9.27 -10.65 -16.41
CA ARG A 74 8.47 -11.35 -17.44
C ARG A 74 7.00 -10.94 -17.27
N PRO A 75 6.16 -11.13 -18.31
CA PRO A 75 4.71 -10.94 -18.18
C PRO A 75 4.15 -11.71 -16.97
N GLY A 76 3.30 -11.06 -16.17
CA GLY A 76 2.72 -11.63 -14.95
C GLY A 76 3.63 -11.61 -13.72
N HIS A 77 4.85 -11.06 -13.80
CA HIS A 77 5.67 -10.83 -12.61
C HIS A 77 5.17 -9.62 -11.82
N HIS A 78 5.12 -9.77 -10.50
CA HIS A 78 4.78 -8.74 -9.54
C HIS A 78 5.98 -8.42 -8.62
N VAL A 79 6.04 -7.19 -8.14
CA VAL A 79 7.00 -6.72 -7.13
C VAL A 79 6.23 -6.34 -5.87
N TYR A 80 6.65 -6.89 -4.74
CA TYR A 80 6.16 -6.54 -3.41
C TYR A 80 7.31 -5.96 -2.61
N THR A 81 7.12 -4.84 -1.94
CA THR A 81 8.15 -4.23 -1.10
C THR A 81 7.59 -3.71 0.22
N CYS A 82 8.40 -3.86 1.26
CA CYS A 82 8.19 -3.27 2.58
C CYS A 82 9.54 -2.91 3.19
N GLY A 83 9.60 -1.81 3.93
CA GLY A 83 10.81 -1.31 4.56
C GLY A 83 10.80 0.21 4.76
N PRO A 84 11.96 0.82 5.02
CA PRO A 84 12.06 2.28 5.09
C PRO A 84 11.57 2.94 3.80
N GLU A 85 10.90 4.08 3.92
CA GLU A 85 10.26 4.77 2.79
C GLU A 85 11.23 4.99 1.61
N ARG A 86 12.43 5.48 1.90
CA ARG A 86 13.48 5.69 0.87
C ARG A 86 13.82 4.39 0.12
N TYR A 87 13.83 3.25 0.81
CA TYR A 87 14.07 1.95 0.17
C TYR A 87 12.90 1.56 -0.73
N MET A 88 11.68 1.64 -0.22
CA MET A 88 10.48 1.31 -0.99
C MET A 88 10.33 2.19 -2.23
N SER A 89 10.56 3.50 -2.09
CA SER A 89 10.53 4.45 -3.21
C SER A 89 11.55 4.09 -4.29
N ALA A 90 12.78 3.69 -3.89
CA ALA A 90 13.80 3.25 -4.84
C ALA A 90 13.41 1.96 -5.58
N VAL A 91 12.81 0.98 -4.86
CA VAL A 91 12.30 -0.27 -5.46
C VAL A 91 11.19 0.03 -6.45
N MET A 92 10.22 0.89 -6.09
CA MET A 92 9.11 1.25 -6.97
C MET A 92 9.57 1.97 -8.23
N ALA A 93 10.50 2.94 -8.09
CA ALA A 93 11.07 3.64 -9.22
C ALA A 93 11.85 2.70 -10.18
N ALA A 94 12.60 1.72 -9.63
CA ALA A 94 13.29 0.73 -10.44
C ALA A 94 12.30 -0.21 -11.17
N ALA A 95 11.24 -0.64 -10.49
CA ALA A 95 10.19 -1.46 -11.08
C ALA A 95 9.47 -0.72 -12.22
N GLU A 96 9.18 0.57 -12.03
CA GLU A 96 8.58 1.42 -13.06
C GLU A 96 9.48 1.56 -14.29
N ARG A 97 10.76 1.89 -14.09
CA ARG A 97 11.75 1.95 -15.20
C ARG A 97 11.86 0.62 -15.95
N ALA A 98 11.74 -0.50 -15.26
CA ALA A 98 11.75 -1.83 -15.88
C ALA A 98 10.41 -2.20 -16.54
N GLY A 99 9.42 -1.32 -16.51
CA GLY A 99 8.12 -1.47 -17.16
C GLY A 99 7.14 -2.37 -16.41
N TYR A 100 7.28 -2.56 -15.08
CA TYR A 100 6.22 -3.17 -14.29
C TYR A 100 5.00 -2.24 -14.28
N PRO A 101 3.82 -2.70 -14.72
CA PRO A 101 2.61 -1.87 -14.67
C PRO A 101 2.20 -1.59 -13.22
N GLU A 102 1.39 -0.57 -13.00
CA GLU A 102 1.03 -0.12 -11.65
C GLU A 102 0.40 -1.23 -10.81
N GLU A 103 -0.48 -2.02 -11.40
CA GLU A 103 -1.16 -3.16 -10.77
C GLU A 103 -0.22 -4.33 -10.39
N ALA A 104 1.01 -4.32 -10.86
CA ALA A 104 2.04 -5.32 -10.51
C ALA A 104 3.07 -4.80 -9.50
N ARG A 105 2.90 -3.57 -9.02
CA ARG A 105 3.78 -2.92 -8.04
C ARG A 105 3.04 -2.75 -6.71
N HIS A 106 3.50 -3.41 -5.65
CA HIS A 106 2.81 -3.48 -4.36
C HIS A 106 3.71 -2.97 -3.22
N LEU A 107 3.13 -2.13 -2.38
CA LEU A 107 3.76 -1.55 -1.19
C LEU A 107 3.01 -2.00 0.06
N GLU A 108 3.74 -2.25 1.15
CA GLU A 108 3.16 -2.38 2.48
C GLU A 108 3.85 -1.41 3.43
N TYR A 109 3.09 -0.50 4.00
CA TYR A 109 3.58 0.48 4.95
C TYR A 109 3.41 0.00 6.39
N PHE A 110 4.43 0.19 7.25
CA PHE A 110 4.37 -0.05 8.69
C PHE A 110 4.11 1.22 9.51
N SER A 111 4.30 2.36 8.89
CA SER A 111 3.98 3.68 9.43
C SER A 111 3.39 4.54 8.34
N LEU A 112 2.63 5.54 8.71
CA LEU A 112 2.14 6.52 7.76
C LEU A 112 3.33 7.21 7.07
N PRO A 113 3.33 7.32 5.74
CA PRO A 113 4.23 8.22 5.04
C PRO A 113 4.06 9.66 5.50
N GLU A 114 5.07 10.49 5.27
CA GLU A 114 4.90 11.94 5.46
C GLU A 114 3.80 12.45 4.53
N GLU A 115 2.87 13.18 5.11
CA GLU A 115 1.75 13.77 4.39
C GLU A 115 1.95 15.30 4.29
N PRO A 116 1.47 15.94 3.23
CA PRO A 116 1.37 17.39 3.19
C PRO A 116 0.41 17.89 4.27
N ASP A 117 0.56 19.15 4.67
CA ASP A 117 -0.37 19.83 5.57
C ASP A 117 -1.73 20.00 4.87
N TYR A 118 -2.64 19.06 5.10
CA TYR A 118 -3.99 19.13 4.59
C TYR A 118 -4.85 20.12 5.38
N VAL A 119 -5.62 20.92 4.66
CA VAL A 119 -6.67 21.74 5.28
C VAL A 119 -8.00 20.99 5.14
N ASN A 120 -8.64 20.71 6.27
CA ASN A 120 -9.92 20.04 6.27
C ASN A 120 -11.07 21.05 6.08
N HIS A 121 -11.99 20.73 5.17
CA HIS A 121 -13.23 21.47 4.95
C HIS A 121 -14.42 20.53 5.14
N PRO A 122 -15.59 21.04 5.57
CA PRO A 122 -16.81 20.25 5.58
C PRO A 122 -17.19 19.86 4.16
N PHE A 123 -17.92 18.74 4.01
CA PHE A 123 -18.44 18.27 2.73
C PHE A 123 -19.65 17.37 2.96
N THR A 124 -20.34 17.00 1.89
CA THR A 124 -21.53 16.14 1.93
C THR A 124 -21.28 14.84 1.17
N LEU A 125 -21.64 13.72 1.78
CA LEU A 125 -21.79 12.44 1.11
C LEU A 125 -23.23 12.27 0.66
N ARG A 126 -23.46 11.98 -0.62
CA ARG A 126 -24.75 11.54 -1.15
C ARG A 126 -24.67 10.05 -1.42
N LEU A 127 -25.59 9.29 -0.83
CA LEU A 127 -25.63 7.84 -0.96
C LEU A 127 -26.51 7.50 -2.17
N ALA A 128 -25.89 6.98 -3.23
CA ALA A 128 -26.55 6.75 -4.51
C ALA A 128 -27.74 5.80 -4.43
N ARG A 129 -27.65 4.77 -3.55
CA ARG A 129 -28.71 3.74 -3.43
C ARG A 129 -29.94 4.22 -2.66
N SER A 130 -29.75 5.11 -1.68
CA SER A 130 -30.84 5.56 -0.80
C SER A 130 -31.26 7.01 -1.04
N GLY A 131 -30.45 7.79 -1.74
CA GLY A 131 -30.63 9.23 -1.92
C GLY A 131 -30.38 10.05 -0.65
N ARG A 132 -29.98 9.41 0.46
CA ARG A 132 -29.69 10.11 1.73
C ARG A 132 -28.43 10.96 1.57
N GLU A 133 -28.42 12.07 2.29
CA GLU A 133 -27.26 12.93 2.43
C GLU A 133 -26.71 12.85 3.87
N VAL A 134 -25.39 12.78 3.99
CA VAL A 134 -24.67 12.77 5.28
C VAL A 134 -23.63 13.88 5.23
N SER A 135 -23.77 14.86 6.10
CA SER A 135 -22.78 15.92 6.26
C SER A 135 -21.55 15.38 7.02
N VAL A 136 -20.37 15.72 6.55
CA VAL A 136 -19.08 15.38 7.19
C VAL A 136 -18.41 16.67 7.59
N SER A 137 -18.18 16.87 8.89
CA SER A 137 -17.50 18.06 9.39
C SER A 137 -16.00 18.07 9.06
N ALA A 138 -15.32 19.21 9.30
CA ALA A 138 -13.88 19.32 9.14
C ALA A 138 -13.09 18.42 10.12
N GLU A 139 -13.67 18.12 11.29
CA GLU A 139 -13.01 17.46 12.42
C GLU A 139 -13.23 15.95 12.44
N GLU A 140 -14.07 15.39 11.56
CA GLU A 140 -14.38 13.95 11.55
C GLU A 140 -14.06 13.29 10.21
N ALA A 141 -13.86 11.96 10.23
CA ALA A 141 -13.75 11.16 9.02
C ALA A 141 -15.15 10.84 8.44
N ALA A 142 -15.21 10.58 7.13
CA ALA A 142 -16.47 10.18 6.48
C ALA A 142 -17.01 8.85 7.07
N THR A 143 -16.15 7.95 7.53
CA THR A 143 -16.55 6.72 8.24
C THR A 143 -17.29 7.00 9.53
N ASP A 144 -16.89 8.02 10.29
CA ASP A 144 -17.49 8.38 11.58
C ASP A 144 -18.86 9.05 11.36
N ALA A 145 -18.95 9.98 10.39
CA ALA A 145 -20.21 10.60 10.02
C ALA A 145 -21.24 9.58 9.51
N LEU A 146 -20.81 8.60 8.70
CA LEU A 146 -21.66 7.50 8.24
C LEU A 146 -22.14 6.64 9.42
N ALA A 147 -21.25 6.28 10.33
CA ALA A 147 -21.60 5.51 11.53
C ALA A 147 -22.60 6.25 12.42
N ALA A 148 -22.43 7.57 12.62
CA ALA A 148 -23.35 8.42 13.37
C ALA A 148 -24.73 8.50 12.69
N ALA A 149 -24.77 8.43 11.35
CA ALA A 149 -26.00 8.36 10.57
C ALA A 149 -26.65 6.96 10.53
N GLY A 150 -26.09 5.97 11.25
CA GLY A 150 -26.56 4.58 11.28
C GLY A 150 -26.21 3.77 10.04
N ILE A 151 -25.18 4.18 9.29
CA ILE A 151 -24.73 3.50 8.07
C ILE A 151 -23.43 2.79 8.38
N HIS A 152 -23.44 1.47 8.29
CA HIS A 152 -22.26 0.66 8.59
C HIS A 152 -21.31 0.61 7.38
N VAL A 153 -20.03 0.88 7.65
CA VAL A 153 -18.91 0.68 6.73
C VAL A 153 -17.80 -0.05 7.48
N ASP A 154 -17.21 -1.05 6.86
CA ASP A 154 -16.08 -1.75 7.46
C ASP A 154 -14.86 -0.82 7.55
N VAL A 155 -14.28 -0.68 8.74
CA VAL A 155 -13.09 0.12 9.02
C VAL A 155 -12.07 -0.74 9.77
N LYS A 156 -10.78 -0.66 9.39
CA LYS A 156 -9.72 -1.42 10.05
C LYS A 156 -8.57 -0.54 10.54
N CYS A 157 -7.81 0.11 9.64
CA CYS A 157 -6.65 0.92 10.02
C CYS A 157 -6.99 2.37 10.35
N ALA A 158 -8.04 2.94 9.78
CA ALA A 158 -8.40 4.36 9.81
C ALA A 158 -7.35 5.32 9.20
N ASP A 159 -6.27 4.81 8.62
CA ASP A 159 -5.09 5.54 8.14
C ASP A 159 -4.93 5.55 6.61
N GLY A 160 -5.90 5.01 5.86
CA GLY A 160 -5.83 4.96 4.40
C GLY A 160 -4.85 3.93 3.82
N LEU A 161 -4.35 2.98 4.65
CA LEU A 161 -3.32 2.01 4.27
C LEU A 161 -3.88 0.64 3.86
N CYS A 162 -5.05 0.23 4.37
CA CYS A 162 -5.53 -1.15 4.22
C CYS A 162 -6.60 -1.35 3.15
N GLY A 163 -7.26 -0.27 2.69
CA GLY A 163 -8.32 -0.32 1.67
C GLY A 163 -9.64 -0.95 2.11
N VAL A 164 -9.82 -1.34 3.38
CA VAL A 164 -11.05 -2.01 3.88
C VAL A 164 -12.27 -1.11 3.73
N CYS A 165 -12.13 0.19 3.98
CA CYS A 165 -13.21 1.18 3.81
C CYS A 165 -13.30 1.77 2.39
N ARG A 166 -12.87 1.03 1.38
CA ARG A 166 -13.02 1.43 -0.02
C ARG A 166 -14.49 1.45 -0.41
N CYS A 167 -14.91 2.53 -1.05
CA CYS A 167 -16.26 2.70 -1.57
C CYS A 167 -16.21 3.15 -3.05
N GLY A 168 -17.23 2.79 -3.81
CA GLY A 168 -17.40 3.27 -5.18
C GLY A 168 -17.69 4.77 -5.22
N LEU A 169 -17.05 5.50 -6.11
CA LEU A 169 -17.32 6.90 -6.41
C LEU A 169 -18.21 6.96 -7.65
N VAL A 170 -19.39 7.58 -7.51
CA VAL A 170 -20.33 7.81 -8.62
C VAL A 170 -20.06 9.17 -9.24
N SER A 171 -19.93 10.22 -8.41
CA SER A 171 -19.61 11.56 -8.88
C SER A 171 -18.98 12.42 -7.77
N GLY A 172 -18.37 13.53 -8.17
CA GLY A 172 -17.71 14.49 -7.28
C GLY A 172 -16.19 14.48 -7.41
N ALA A 173 -15.56 15.58 -7.04
CA ALA A 173 -14.11 15.72 -7.04
C ALA A 173 -13.54 15.29 -5.66
N VAL A 174 -12.67 14.29 -5.65
CA VAL A 174 -12.10 13.71 -4.42
C VAL A 174 -10.67 14.18 -4.21
N GLU A 175 -10.35 14.67 -3.01
CA GLU A 175 -9.01 14.78 -2.50
C GLU A 175 -8.61 13.43 -1.88
N HIS A 176 -7.86 12.64 -2.64
CA HIS A 176 -7.38 11.34 -2.22
C HIS A 176 -6.18 11.50 -1.28
N ARG A 177 -6.31 10.96 -0.06
CA ARG A 177 -5.28 10.97 0.98
C ARG A 177 -4.89 9.55 1.39
N ASP A 178 -5.23 8.58 0.57
CA ASP A 178 -4.89 7.17 0.77
C ASP A 178 -3.59 6.79 0.06
N PHE A 179 -3.01 5.69 0.50
CA PHE A 179 -1.79 5.10 -0.04
C PHE A 179 -2.04 3.74 -0.72
N VAL A 180 -3.31 3.40 -1.01
CA VAL A 180 -3.69 2.06 -1.45
C VAL A 180 -4.34 2.04 -2.84
N LEU A 181 -4.98 3.14 -3.27
CA LEU A 181 -5.59 3.19 -4.58
C LEU A 181 -4.57 3.55 -5.67
N SER A 182 -4.57 2.78 -6.76
CA SER A 182 -3.90 3.13 -8.00
C SER A 182 -4.54 4.35 -8.67
N ALA A 183 -3.87 4.97 -9.63
CA ALA A 183 -4.43 6.08 -10.40
C ALA A 183 -5.77 5.70 -11.06
N ALA A 184 -5.87 4.49 -11.63
CA ALA A 184 -7.11 3.97 -12.19
C ALA A 184 -8.18 3.72 -11.10
N GLY A 185 -7.78 3.24 -9.92
CA GLY A 185 -8.68 3.05 -8.79
C GLY A 185 -9.29 4.34 -8.27
N ARG A 186 -8.53 5.43 -8.24
CA ARG A 186 -8.97 6.77 -7.82
C ARG A 186 -10.06 7.37 -8.74
N ALA A 187 -10.10 6.96 -10.00
CA ALA A 187 -11.14 7.42 -10.92
C ALA A 187 -12.54 6.89 -10.57
N THR A 188 -12.65 5.78 -9.83
CA THR A 188 -13.93 5.09 -9.57
C THR A 188 -14.17 4.74 -8.11
N SER A 189 -13.27 5.09 -7.22
CA SER A 189 -13.36 4.72 -5.80
C SER A 189 -12.65 5.73 -4.92
N LEU A 190 -13.03 5.73 -3.63
CA LEU A 190 -12.35 6.50 -2.60
C LEU A 190 -12.18 5.65 -1.33
N ILE A 191 -11.29 6.09 -0.45
CA ILE A 191 -11.04 5.47 0.86
C ILE A 191 -11.67 6.36 1.93
N LEU A 192 -12.83 5.95 2.45
CA LEU A 192 -13.71 6.78 3.28
C LEU A 192 -13.07 7.31 4.57
N CYS A 193 -12.12 6.57 5.16
CA CYS A 193 -11.48 7.03 6.40
C CYS A 193 -10.51 8.21 6.21
N ARG A 194 -10.07 8.49 4.95
CA ARG A 194 -9.06 9.54 4.69
C ARG A 194 -9.45 10.51 3.59
N SER A 195 -10.15 10.05 2.55
CA SER A 195 -10.54 10.90 1.43
C SER A 195 -11.57 11.96 1.83
N ARG A 196 -11.49 13.11 1.19
CA ARG A 196 -12.42 14.22 1.38
C ARG A 196 -12.87 14.76 0.02
N ALA A 197 -13.89 15.64 0.00
CA ALA A 197 -14.15 16.42 -1.19
C ALA A 197 -12.98 17.38 -1.45
N ALA A 198 -12.63 17.57 -2.73
CA ALA A 198 -11.52 18.44 -3.12
C ALA A 198 -11.83 19.93 -2.85
N GLU A 199 -13.10 20.30 -2.85
CA GLU A 199 -13.55 21.67 -2.64
C GLU A 199 -14.33 21.77 -1.31
N PRO A 200 -14.26 22.93 -0.61
CA PRO A 200 -15.12 23.20 0.54
C PRO A 200 -16.60 23.05 0.17
N ASP A 201 -17.39 22.47 1.08
CA ASP A 201 -18.82 22.18 0.90
C ASP A 201 -19.15 21.32 -0.34
N GLY A 202 -18.12 20.65 -0.91
CA GLY A 202 -18.28 19.76 -2.05
C GLY A 202 -19.19 18.57 -1.75
N VAL A 203 -19.77 17.99 -2.81
CA VAL A 203 -20.62 16.79 -2.71
C VAL A 203 -19.92 15.62 -3.38
N LEU A 204 -19.79 14.51 -2.65
CA LEU A 204 -19.33 13.23 -3.19
C LEU A 204 -20.49 12.26 -3.22
N GLU A 205 -20.86 11.79 -4.40
CA GLU A 205 -21.85 10.74 -4.56
C GLU A 205 -21.15 9.38 -4.56
N ILE A 206 -21.56 8.52 -3.63
CA ILE A 206 -20.91 7.24 -3.37
C ILE A 206 -21.87 6.08 -3.48
N ASP A 207 -21.38 4.90 -3.88
CA ASP A 207 -22.19 3.69 -4.08
C ASP A 207 -22.50 2.98 -2.76
N LEU A 208 -23.33 3.61 -1.93
CA LEU A 208 -23.88 3.10 -0.67
C LEU A 208 -25.41 3.26 -0.62
#